data_a846c97c6697da9ce8364bef1adfe353
#
_entry.id   a846c97c6697da9ce8364bef1adfe353
#
_cell.length_a   1.000
_cell.length_b   1.000
_cell.length_c   1.000
_cell.angle_alpha   90.00
_cell.angle_beta   90.00
_cell.angle_gamma   90.00
#
_symmetry.space_group_name_H-M   'P 1'
#
loop_
_entity.id
_entity.type
_entity.pdbx_description
1 polymer ?
#
loop_
_entity_poly.entity_id
_entity_poly.type
_entity_poly.pdbx_seq_one_letter_code
_entity_poly.pdbx_strand_id
1 'polypeptide(L)'
;VGVLRRRTAWLALSLAVLVCGCKDSGKSSSTSGGTPGAAPAATPFRVALLTPGSIRDGGWNQSAYEGLVRIQKELGAEVAHQETKTPQDFQAGFRDFAARGFDLVFGHGFEFQDAAAAVAKDYPKTVFVTTSGSTVRENVAPIVFELEDATYLLGFAGARLSKTGKLGAVGGVKIPSVASTFTAFEGGAKAARPDAQVGVSYIGGWTDTAAAREAALAQIAGGADVLIHNANEAAAGFFQAVSESPGVLAFGANKNQNDASPEHVLASATLDVPAALVLVAKEVKSGQWKSRPLRFGLASGVIKVEWNPKLADRITPELKAELDKLQADIASGALVVPRGSF
;
A
#
# COMPACT_ATOMS: atom_id res chain seq x y z
N VAL A 1 49.74 11.20 -35.50
CA VAL A 1 50.29 12.46 -36.00
C VAL A 1 49.41 13.59 -35.47
N GLY A 2 49.99 14.49 -34.66
CA GLY A 2 49.44 15.80 -34.39
C GLY A 2 49.21 16.12 -32.92
N VAL A 3 50.26 16.28 -32.17
CA VAL A 3 50.37 16.95 -30.85
C VAL A 3 50.23 18.46 -31.04
N LEU A 4 49.42 19.12 -30.22
CA LEU A 4 49.69 20.52 -29.90
C LEU A 4 49.32 20.85 -28.45
N ARG A 5 50.38 21.04 -27.65
CA ARG A 5 50.39 21.71 -26.33
C ARG A 5 50.28 23.21 -26.53
N ARG A 6 49.53 23.92 -25.71
CA ARG A 6 49.90 25.30 -25.31
C ARG A 6 49.60 25.54 -23.84
N ARG A 7 50.65 26.12 -23.26
CA ARG A 7 50.91 26.46 -21.85
C ARG A 7 50.47 27.92 -21.56
N THR A 8 50.30 28.15 -20.25
CA THR A 8 50.61 29.36 -19.46
C THR A 8 49.74 30.60 -19.59
N ALA A 9 49.21 31.16 -18.49
CA ALA A 9 49.98 32.14 -17.69
C ALA A 9 49.26 32.44 -16.36
N TRP A 10 50.09 32.52 -15.36
CA TRP A 10 49.83 33.06 -14.01
C TRP A 10 49.72 34.59 -14.05
N LEU A 11 48.89 35.19 -13.22
CA LEU A 11 49.08 36.55 -12.74
C LEU A 11 48.58 36.64 -11.28
N ALA A 12 49.56 36.73 -10.40
CA ALA A 12 49.40 37.15 -9.01
C ALA A 12 49.48 38.69 -8.96
N LEU A 13 48.64 39.32 -8.15
CA LEU A 13 48.89 40.70 -7.76
C LEU A 13 48.57 40.89 -6.27
N SER A 14 49.60 41.31 -5.57
CA SER A 14 49.65 41.50 -4.12
C SER A 14 49.37 42.90 -3.69
N LEU A 15 48.91 43.07 -2.44
CA LEU A 15 49.27 44.07 -1.46
C LEU A 15 48.71 45.50 -1.55
N ALA A 16 48.00 45.92 -0.51
CA ALA A 16 48.33 47.11 0.25
C ALA A 16 47.55 47.14 1.59
N VAL A 17 48.33 47.15 2.66
CA VAL A 17 47.93 47.43 4.04
C VAL A 17 47.92 48.97 4.22
N LEU A 18 46.90 49.56 4.85
CA LEU A 18 47.00 50.86 5.47
C LEU A 18 46.35 50.84 6.86
N VAL A 19 47.24 50.94 7.85
CA VAL A 19 46.91 51.18 9.26
C VAL A 19 46.79 52.66 9.48
N CYS A 20 45.71 53.13 10.07
CA CYS A 20 45.68 54.47 10.70
C CYS A 20 44.88 54.34 11.98
N GLY A 21 45.56 54.41 13.10
CA GLY A 21 44.96 54.49 14.42
C GLY A 21 44.60 55.93 14.78
N CYS A 22 43.49 56.05 15.50
CA CYS A 22 43.27 57.17 16.41
C CYS A 22 42.44 56.71 17.60
N LYS A 23 43.00 57.02 18.75
CA LYS A 23 42.45 56.85 20.10
C LYS A 23 41.49 57.96 20.38
N ASP A 24 40.25 57.67 20.86
CA ASP A 24 39.66 58.56 21.83
C ASP A 24 38.63 57.82 22.74
N SER A 25 38.66 58.21 23.98
CA SER A 25 37.95 57.65 25.10
C SER A 25 36.52 58.21 25.19
N GLY A 26 35.49 57.37 25.18
CA GLY A 26 34.16 57.76 25.50
C GLY A 26 33.41 56.63 26.15
N LYS A 27 33.19 56.68 27.47
CA LYS A 27 32.27 55.80 28.21
C LYS A 27 30.83 56.01 27.68
N SER A 28 30.28 54.93 27.09
CA SER A 28 28.85 54.85 26.87
C SER A 28 28.39 53.46 27.27
N SER A 29 27.52 53.38 28.23
CA SER A 29 26.84 52.19 28.70
C SER A 29 25.93 51.66 27.60
N SER A 30 26.35 50.63 26.89
CA SER A 30 25.48 49.90 25.96
C SER A 30 24.81 48.75 26.72
N THR A 31 23.53 48.92 27.01
CA THR A 31 22.60 47.83 27.25
C THR A 31 22.67 46.85 26.09
N SER A 32 23.24 45.67 26.32
CA SER A 32 23.22 44.56 25.40
C SER A 32 21.76 44.04 25.28
N GLY A 33 21.06 44.54 24.27
CA GLY A 33 19.85 43.90 23.76
C GLY A 33 20.24 42.57 23.16
N GLY A 34 20.15 41.51 23.92
CA GLY A 34 20.28 40.13 23.39
C GLY A 34 19.18 39.93 22.36
N THR A 35 19.58 39.73 21.13
CA THR A 35 18.68 39.19 20.09
C THR A 35 18.10 37.87 20.64
N PRO A 36 16.76 37.66 20.64
CA PRO A 36 16.22 36.38 21.05
C PRO A 36 16.84 35.30 20.15
N GLY A 37 17.59 34.39 20.75
CA GLY A 37 18.15 33.24 20.01
C GLY A 37 17.03 32.56 19.26
N ALA A 38 17.17 32.42 17.95
CA ALA A 38 16.25 31.62 17.16
C ALA A 38 16.17 30.23 17.82
N ALA A 39 14.97 29.83 18.18
CA ALA A 39 14.72 28.48 18.70
C ALA A 39 15.32 27.49 17.70
N PRO A 40 15.98 26.42 18.16
CA PRO A 40 16.53 25.42 17.27
C PRO A 40 15.41 24.95 16.33
N ALA A 41 15.66 25.01 15.03
CA ALA A 41 14.70 24.53 14.04
C ALA A 41 14.34 23.08 14.41
N ALA A 42 13.06 22.82 14.63
CA ALA A 42 12.61 21.48 14.96
C ALA A 42 13.09 20.53 13.85
N THR A 43 13.71 19.42 14.24
CA THR A 43 14.15 18.40 13.29
C THR A 43 12.96 17.96 12.45
N PRO A 44 13.04 17.96 11.11
CA PRO A 44 11.91 17.57 10.29
C PRO A 44 11.51 16.13 10.57
N PHE A 45 10.22 15.85 10.59
CA PHE A 45 9.70 14.47 10.65
C PHE A 45 10.10 13.74 9.37
N ARG A 46 10.76 12.57 9.50
CA ARG A 46 11.38 11.84 8.39
C ARG A 46 10.74 10.48 8.20
N VAL A 47 10.23 10.21 6.99
CA VAL A 47 9.51 8.98 6.67
C VAL A 47 10.13 8.31 5.45
N ALA A 48 10.42 7.01 5.55
CA ALA A 48 10.92 6.23 4.44
C ALA A 48 9.93 5.12 4.04
N LEU A 49 10.04 4.68 2.79
CA LEU A 49 9.27 3.58 2.21
C LEU A 49 10.20 2.62 1.48
N LEU A 50 10.12 1.34 1.83
CA LEU A 50 10.70 0.23 1.07
C LEU A 50 9.58 -0.47 0.30
N THR A 51 9.79 -0.73 -0.99
CA THR A 51 8.87 -1.51 -1.82
C THR A 51 9.58 -2.73 -2.42
N PRO A 52 8.88 -3.87 -2.62
CA PRO A 52 9.47 -5.08 -3.20
C PRO A 52 9.58 -5.02 -4.73
N GLY A 53 9.15 -3.94 -5.33
CA GLY A 53 9.14 -3.75 -6.78
C GLY A 53 8.89 -2.30 -7.17
N SER A 54 8.69 -2.12 -8.48
CA SER A 54 8.55 -0.81 -9.10
C SER A 54 7.31 -0.05 -8.59
N ILE A 55 7.49 1.22 -8.27
CA ILE A 55 6.40 2.16 -7.94
C ILE A 55 5.56 2.56 -9.17
N ARG A 56 5.83 1.97 -10.34
CA ARG A 56 5.08 2.14 -11.59
C ARG A 56 4.29 0.88 -11.98
N ASP A 57 4.02 0.01 -11.01
CA ASP A 57 3.28 -1.25 -11.24
C ASP A 57 1.79 -1.06 -11.52
N GLY A 58 1.29 0.17 -11.49
CA GLY A 58 -0.13 0.47 -11.66
C GLY A 58 -1.03 -0.04 -10.53
N GLY A 59 -0.45 -0.55 -9.43
CA GLY A 59 -1.18 -1.24 -8.38
C GLY A 59 -0.61 -1.04 -6.97
N TRP A 60 -0.10 -2.13 -6.40
CA TRP A 60 0.28 -2.24 -5.00
C TRP A 60 1.40 -1.26 -4.58
N ASN A 61 2.55 -1.33 -5.28
CA ASN A 61 3.70 -0.48 -4.93
C ASN A 61 3.45 0.99 -5.26
N GLN A 62 2.78 1.28 -6.38
CA GLN A 62 2.40 2.64 -6.74
C GLN A 62 1.52 3.26 -5.66
N SER A 63 0.52 2.54 -5.14
CA SER A 63 -0.38 3.05 -4.10
C SER A 63 0.39 3.42 -2.81
N ALA A 64 1.38 2.63 -2.41
CA ALA A 64 2.21 2.97 -1.26
C ALA A 64 3.07 4.22 -1.50
N TYR A 65 3.62 4.36 -2.69
CA TYR A 65 4.39 5.55 -3.06
C TYR A 65 3.52 6.81 -3.10
N GLU A 66 2.30 6.73 -3.61
CA GLU A 66 1.31 7.81 -3.55
C GLU A 66 1.02 8.20 -2.08
N GLY A 67 0.98 7.22 -1.17
CA GLY A 67 0.87 7.45 0.26
C GLY A 67 2.05 8.20 0.86
N LEU A 68 3.27 7.84 0.46
CA LEU A 68 4.50 8.54 0.87
C LEU A 68 4.49 10.01 0.40
N VAL A 69 4.12 10.25 -0.85
CA VAL A 69 3.98 11.63 -1.41
C VAL A 69 2.90 12.41 -0.66
N ARG A 70 1.80 11.76 -0.31
CA ARG A 70 0.73 12.37 0.47
C ARG A 70 1.19 12.72 1.89
N ILE A 71 1.99 11.88 2.55
CA ILE A 71 2.63 12.17 3.84
C ILE A 71 3.52 13.42 3.73
N GLN A 72 4.35 13.51 2.69
CA GLN A 72 5.16 14.70 2.44
C GLN A 72 4.30 15.96 2.35
N LYS A 73 3.25 15.91 1.53
CA LYS A 73 2.36 17.05 1.29
C LYS A 73 1.55 17.46 2.52
N GLU A 74 0.96 16.50 3.24
CA GLU A 74 0.06 16.79 4.36
C GLU A 74 0.80 17.08 5.67
N LEU A 75 1.94 16.42 5.89
CA LEU A 75 2.66 16.51 7.16
C LEU A 75 3.95 17.32 7.09
N GLY A 76 4.36 17.78 5.90
CA GLY A 76 5.64 18.47 5.72
C GLY A 76 6.84 17.57 6.04
N ALA A 77 6.70 16.26 5.88
CA ALA A 77 7.76 15.30 6.18
C ALA A 77 8.87 15.31 5.12
N GLU A 78 10.12 15.08 5.54
CA GLU A 78 11.18 14.67 4.63
C GLU A 78 10.95 13.20 4.28
N VAL A 79 10.86 12.89 2.99
CA VAL A 79 10.54 11.51 2.55
C VAL A 79 11.63 10.91 1.68
N ALA A 80 11.78 9.58 1.77
CA ALA A 80 12.68 8.81 0.92
C ALA A 80 12.02 7.47 0.51
N HIS A 81 12.41 6.97 -0.65
CA HIS A 81 11.96 5.67 -1.17
C HIS A 81 13.14 4.85 -1.66
N GLN A 82 13.04 3.53 -1.47
CA GLN A 82 13.97 2.56 -2.02
C GLN A 82 13.23 1.30 -2.50
N GLU A 83 13.47 0.90 -3.74
CA GLU A 83 13.09 -0.42 -4.25
C GLU A 83 14.09 -1.46 -3.74
N THR A 84 13.57 -2.60 -3.28
CA THR A 84 14.34 -3.72 -2.72
C THR A 84 13.81 -5.03 -3.29
N LYS A 85 14.66 -6.06 -3.44
CA LYS A 85 14.27 -7.30 -4.14
C LYS A 85 14.53 -8.57 -3.35
N THR A 86 15.47 -8.53 -2.43
CA THR A 86 15.90 -9.70 -1.65
C THR A 86 15.74 -9.46 -0.15
N PRO A 87 15.61 -10.52 0.66
CA PRO A 87 15.59 -10.38 2.12
C PRO A 87 16.78 -9.60 2.71
N GLN A 88 17.96 -9.70 2.06
CA GLN A 88 19.15 -8.94 2.43
C GLN A 88 18.97 -7.45 2.15
N ASP A 89 18.37 -7.10 1.00
CA ASP A 89 18.06 -5.71 0.67
C ASP A 89 17.04 -5.11 1.63
N PHE A 90 16.05 -5.91 2.08
CA PHE A 90 15.04 -5.45 3.05
C PHE A 90 15.70 -5.05 4.37
N GLN A 91 16.59 -5.91 4.92
CA GLN A 91 17.31 -5.60 6.15
C GLN A 91 18.26 -4.40 5.98
N ALA A 92 18.97 -4.35 4.86
CA ALA A 92 19.89 -3.25 4.56
C ALA A 92 19.15 -1.91 4.46
N GLY A 93 18.00 -1.88 3.77
CA GLY A 93 17.18 -0.69 3.62
C GLY A 93 16.61 -0.18 4.95
N PHE A 94 16.04 -1.07 5.78
CA PHE A 94 15.58 -0.70 7.12
C PHE A 94 16.72 -0.13 7.98
N ARG A 95 17.89 -0.77 7.96
CA ARG A 95 19.08 -0.34 8.73
C ARG A 95 19.61 1.00 8.25
N ASP A 96 19.69 1.22 6.93
CA ASP A 96 20.16 2.49 6.35
C ASP A 96 19.28 3.66 6.78
N PHE A 97 17.96 3.55 6.60
CA PHE A 97 17.05 4.63 6.98
C PHE A 97 17.03 4.88 8.48
N ALA A 98 17.03 3.83 9.30
CA ALA A 98 17.08 3.97 10.75
C ALA A 98 18.41 4.61 11.23
N ALA A 99 19.55 4.19 10.69
CA ALA A 99 20.86 4.78 10.99
C ALA A 99 20.96 6.25 10.59
N ARG A 100 20.26 6.65 9.53
CA ARG A 100 20.14 8.05 9.08
C ARG A 100 19.16 8.88 9.89
N GLY A 101 18.51 8.28 10.91
CA GLY A 101 17.61 8.97 11.82
C GLY A 101 16.22 9.23 11.25
N PHE A 102 15.69 8.34 10.41
CA PHE A 102 14.28 8.37 10.03
C PHE A 102 13.40 7.96 11.20
N ASP A 103 12.31 8.71 11.41
CA ASP A 103 11.37 8.46 12.52
C ASP A 103 10.45 7.27 12.25
N LEU A 104 10.09 7.08 10.97
CA LEU A 104 9.18 6.04 10.50
C LEU A 104 9.68 5.42 9.21
N VAL A 105 9.77 4.09 9.17
CA VAL A 105 10.12 3.34 7.96
C VAL A 105 9.03 2.32 7.66
N PHE A 106 8.38 2.47 6.51
CA PHE A 106 7.44 1.49 5.99
C PHE A 106 8.17 0.43 5.15
N GLY A 107 7.84 -0.84 5.40
CA GLY A 107 8.15 -1.96 4.50
C GLY A 107 6.84 -2.44 3.86
N HIS A 108 6.68 -2.21 2.57
CA HIS A 108 5.40 -2.42 1.89
C HIS A 108 5.28 -3.82 1.32
N GLY A 109 4.90 -4.76 2.16
CA GLY A 109 4.67 -6.16 1.82
C GLY A 109 4.82 -7.08 3.02
N PHE A 110 4.20 -8.26 2.92
CA PHE A 110 4.28 -9.32 3.92
C PHE A 110 5.73 -9.76 4.19
N GLU A 111 6.54 -9.80 3.15
CA GLU A 111 7.94 -10.24 3.15
C GLU A 111 8.87 -9.38 4.00
N PHE A 112 8.49 -8.16 4.33
CA PHE A 112 9.33 -7.21 5.10
C PHE A 112 9.30 -7.47 6.61
N GLN A 113 8.34 -8.24 7.14
CA GLN A 113 8.10 -8.31 8.57
C GLN A 113 9.26 -8.87 9.40
N ASP A 114 9.94 -9.91 8.90
CA ASP A 114 11.08 -10.53 9.59
C ASP A 114 12.30 -9.62 9.57
N ALA A 115 12.53 -8.93 8.45
CA ALA A 115 13.60 -7.94 8.32
C ALA A 115 13.37 -6.75 9.26
N ALA A 116 12.15 -6.21 9.35
CA ALA A 116 11.79 -5.17 10.28
C ALA A 116 12.03 -5.59 11.72
N ALA A 117 11.55 -6.78 12.12
CA ALA A 117 11.75 -7.31 13.47
C ALA A 117 13.22 -7.53 13.84
N ALA A 118 14.05 -7.95 12.88
CA ALA A 118 15.48 -8.16 13.10
C ALA A 118 16.23 -6.86 13.32
N VAL A 119 15.87 -5.78 12.59
CA VAL A 119 16.55 -4.48 12.64
C VAL A 119 16.04 -3.63 13.81
N ALA A 120 14.76 -3.67 14.11
CA ALA A 120 14.09 -2.78 15.04
C ALA A 120 14.71 -2.72 16.46
N LYS A 121 15.22 -3.85 16.96
CA LYS A 121 15.88 -3.95 18.27
C LYS A 121 17.13 -3.07 18.42
N ASP A 122 17.82 -2.80 17.29
CA ASP A 122 19.03 -1.99 17.26
C ASP A 122 18.70 -0.49 17.13
N TYR A 123 17.45 -0.14 16.78
CA TYR A 123 17.00 1.23 16.52
C TYR A 123 15.68 1.57 17.25
N PRO A 124 15.68 1.63 18.58
CA PRO A 124 14.45 1.80 19.37
C PRO A 124 13.72 3.13 19.17
N LYS A 125 14.38 4.13 18.55
CA LYS A 125 13.77 5.44 18.26
C LYS A 125 13.05 5.49 16.92
N THR A 126 13.28 4.53 16.03
CA THR A 126 12.62 4.43 14.72
C THR A 126 11.44 3.49 14.83
N VAL A 127 10.30 3.90 14.33
CA VAL A 127 9.11 3.05 14.18
C VAL A 127 9.18 2.34 12.83
N PHE A 128 8.96 1.03 12.85
CA PHE A 128 8.91 0.20 11.66
C PHE A 128 7.49 -0.31 11.46
N VAL A 129 6.93 -0.09 10.28
CA VAL A 129 5.57 -0.52 9.97
C VAL A 129 5.58 -1.33 8.67
N THR A 130 5.05 -2.54 8.73
CA THR A 130 4.93 -3.40 7.55
C THR A 130 3.48 -3.51 7.10
N THR A 131 3.24 -3.72 5.82
CA THR A 131 1.88 -3.98 5.33
C THR A 131 1.66 -5.48 5.14
N SER A 132 0.43 -5.93 5.41
CA SER A 132 0.00 -7.35 5.26
C SER A 132 0.76 -8.37 6.14
N GLY A 133 1.50 -7.91 7.13
CA GLY A 133 2.19 -8.76 8.10
C GLY A 133 1.38 -9.05 9.35
N SER A 134 2.00 -9.78 10.30
CA SER A 134 1.41 -10.08 11.62
C SER A 134 2.37 -9.79 12.78
N THR A 135 3.63 -9.45 12.49
CA THR A 135 4.68 -9.31 13.48
C THR A 135 4.54 -8.00 14.27
N VAL A 136 4.43 -8.13 15.61
CA VAL A 136 4.39 -7.00 16.55
C VAL A 136 5.61 -7.07 17.45
N ARG A 137 6.34 -5.96 17.62
CA ARG A 137 7.43 -5.75 18.59
C ARG A 137 7.25 -4.35 19.19
N GLU A 138 8.11 -3.96 20.12
CA GLU A 138 8.03 -2.67 20.81
C GLU A 138 7.90 -1.47 19.86
N ASN A 139 8.67 -1.48 18.76
CA ASN A 139 8.65 -0.44 17.72
C ASN A 139 8.35 -1.01 16.32
N VAL A 140 7.70 -2.19 16.22
CA VAL A 140 7.24 -2.79 14.97
C VAL A 140 5.75 -3.07 15.05
N ALA A 141 5.01 -2.65 14.03
CA ALA A 141 3.60 -2.99 13.90
C ALA A 141 3.21 -3.29 12.44
N PRO A 142 2.27 -4.21 12.21
CA PRO A 142 1.73 -4.44 10.88
C PRO A 142 0.51 -3.54 10.63
N ILE A 143 0.37 -3.03 9.40
CA ILE A 143 -0.92 -2.63 8.86
C ILE A 143 -1.59 -3.90 8.33
N VAL A 144 -2.82 -4.13 8.76
CA VAL A 144 -3.67 -5.23 8.30
C VAL A 144 -4.85 -4.63 7.55
N PHE A 145 -4.82 -4.78 6.23
CA PHE A 145 -5.95 -4.40 5.39
C PHE A 145 -6.97 -5.53 5.40
N GLU A 146 -8.14 -5.28 5.95
CA GLU A 146 -9.23 -6.25 6.05
C GLU A 146 -10.04 -6.27 4.75
N LEU A 147 -9.37 -6.57 3.62
CA LEU A 147 -9.97 -6.64 2.29
C LEU A 147 -11.07 -7.71 2.23
N GLU A 148 -11.02 -8.66 3.14
CA GLU A 148 -12.03 -9.69 3.38
C GLU A 148 -13.43 -9.12 3.51
N ASP A 149 -13.56 -7.96 4.16
CA ASP A 149 -14.84 -7.28 4.34
C ASP A 149 -15.51 -6.97 2.99
N ALA A 150 -14.72 -6.43 2.05
CA ALA A 150 -15.19 -6.12 0.71
C ALA A 150 -15.38 -7.39 -0.13
N THR A 151 -14.43 -8.35 -0.07
CA THR A 151 -14.52 -9.56 -0.89
C THR A 151 -15.68 -10.47 -0.46
N TYR A 152 -16.09 -10.44 0.81
CA TYR A 152 -17.33 -11.10 1.25
C TYR A 152 -18.56 -10.54 0.52
N LEU A 153 -18.68 -9.20 0.45
CA LEU A 153 -19.76 -8.54 -0.29
C LEU A 153 -19.74 -8.91 -1.78
N LEU A 154 -18.54 -8.96 -2.38
CA LEU A 154 -18.38 -9.35 -3.79
C LEU A 154 -18.77 -10.83 -4.00
N GLY A 155 -18.43 -11.71 -3.07
CA GLY A 155 -18.82 -13.13 -3.11
C GLY A 155 -20.34 -13.29 -3.04
N PHE A 156 -20.99 -12.54 -2.13
CA PHE A 156 -22.45 -12.52 -2.01
C PHE A 156 -23.11 -12.04 -3.32
N ALA A 157 -22.67 -10.88 -3.84
CA ALA A 157 -23.20 -10.35 -5.10
C ALA A 157 -22.96 -11.30 -6.27
N GLY A 158 -21.74 -11.87 -6.36
CA GLY A 158 -21.37 -12.81 -7.40
C GLY A 158 -22.27 -14.05 -7.42
N ALA A 159 -22.55 -14.66 -6.29
CA ALA A 159 -23.39 -15.83 -6.19
C ALA A 159 -24.88 -15.54 -6.51
N ARG A 160 -25.37 -14.33 -6.17
CA ARG A 160 -26.71 -13.86 -6.54
C ARG A 160 -26.86 -13.66 -8.05
N LEU A 161 -25.79 -13.28 -8.73
CA LEU A 161 -25.79 -13.01 -10.17
C LEU A 161 -25.34 -14.22 -11.02
N SER A 162 -24.66 -15.20 -10.42
CA SER A 162 -24.20 -16.39 -11.11
C SER A 162 -25.37 -17.26 -11.57
N LYS A 163 -25.34 -17.67 -12.83
CA LYS A 163 -26.29 -18.61 -13.43
C LYS A 163 -25.93 -20.06 -13.09
N THR A 164 -24.65 -20.36 -12.98
CA THR A 164 -24.16 -21.70 -12.78
C THR A 164 -24.00 -22.09 -11.30
N GLY A 165 -23.88 -21.11 -10.42
CA GLY A 165 -23.49 -21.30 -9.03
C GLY A 165 -22.00 -21.64 -8.84
N LYS A 166 -21.22 -21.58 -9.93
CA LYS A 166 -19.78 -21.78 -9.89
C LYS A 166 -19.06 -20.45 -10.03
N LEU A 167 -18.23 -20.14 -9.06
CA LEU A 167 -17.39 -18.96 -9.02
C LEU A 167 -15.92 -19.35 -9.06
N GLY A 168 -15.06 -18.40 -9.45
CA GLY A 168 -13.62 -18.64 -9.53
C GLY A 168 -12.81 -17.57 -8.81
N ALA A 169 -11.65 -17.94 -8.28
CA ALA A 169 -10.68 -17.04 -7.69
C ALA A 169 -9.27 -17.32 -8.16
N VAL A 170 -8.57 -16.29 -8.67
CA VAL A 170 -7.19 -16.39 -9.17
C VAL A 170 -6.29 -15.54 -8.31
N GLY A 171 -5.38 -16.16 -7.55
CA GLY A 171 -4.40 -15.50 -6.70
C GLY A 171 -3.00 -15.52 -7.30
N GLY A 172 -2.18 -14.54 -6.91
CA GLY A 172 -0.76 -14.53 -7.18
C GLY A 172 -0.04 -15.60 -6.35
N VAL A 173 0.53 -15.20 -5.23
CA VAL A 173 1.17 -16.10 -4.25
C VAL A 173 0.18 -16.44 -3.14
N LYS A 174 0.20 -17.69 -2.68
CA LYS A 174 -0.63 -18.14 -1.56
C LYS A 174 -0.03 -17.64 -0.23
N ILE A 175 -0.24 -16.37 0.07
CA ILE A 175 0.09 -15.78 1.38
C ILE A 175 -1.20 -15.57 2.19
N PRO A 176 -1.13 -15.43 3.53
CA PRO A 176 -2.29 -15.28 4.40
C PRO A 176 -3.28 -14.22 3.92
N SER A 177 -2.79 -13.02 3.60
CA SER A 177 -3.62 -11.89 3.17
C SER A 177 -4.34 -12.11 1.84
N VAL A 178 -3.83 -12.99 0.95
CA VAL A 178 -4.53 -13.36 -0.29
C VAL A 178 -5.50 -14.50 -0.05
N ALA A 179 -5.07 -15.53 0.68
CA ALA A 179 -5.91 -16.68 0.96
C ALA A 179 -7.17 -16.30 1.76
N SER A 180 -7.03 -15.38 2.72
CA SER A 180 -8.16 -14.88 3.54
C SER A 180 -9.20 -14.15 2.71
N THR A 181 -8.80 -13.37 1.70
CA THR A 181 -9.75 -12.68 0.81
C THR A 181 -10.61 -13.68 0.02
N PHE A 182 -10.05 -14.81 -0.40
CA PHE A 182 -10.82 -15.86 -1.09
C PHE A 182 -11.68 -16.68 -0.14
N THR A 183 -11.23 -16.89 1.10
CA THR A 183 -12.08 -17.49 2.15
C THR A 183 -13.32 -16.62 2.43
N ALA A 184 -13.13 -15.31 2.49
CA ALA A 184 -14.23 -14.38 2.67
C ALA A 184 -15.17 -14.33 1.45
N PHE A 185 -14.61 -14.31 0.25
CA PHE A 185 -15.39 -14.38 -1.00
C PHE A 185 -16.25 -15.64 -1.06
N GLU A 186 -15.69 -16.80 -0.73
CA GLU A 186 -16.44 -18.06 -0.64
C GLU A 186 -17.51 -18.00 0.45
N GLY A 187 -17.19 -17.42 1.62
CA GLY A 187 -18.16 -17.22 2.70
C GLY A 187 -19.35 -16.38 2.28
N GLY A 188 -19.12 -15.28 1.60
CA GLY A 188 -20.17 -14.43 1.03
C GLY A 188 -20.99 -15.15 -0.04
N ALA A 189 -20.32 -15.91 -0.93
CA ALA A 189 -21.01 -16.69 -1.96
C ALA A 189 -21.95 -17.73 -1.35
N LYS A 190 -21.49 -18.48 -0.35
CA LYS A 190 -22.30 -19.49 0.35
C LYS A 190 -23.43 -18.88 1.19
N ALA A 191 -23.23 -17.68 1.73
CA ALA A 191 -24.29 -16.95 2.44
C ALA A 191 -25.45 -16.56 1.50
N ALA A 192 -25.13 -16.18 0.26
CA ALA A 192 -26.13 -15.85 -0.77
C ALA A 192 -26.75 -17.09 -1.43
N ARG A 193 -25.95 -18.14 -1.62
CA ARG A 193 -26.32 -19.37 -2.31
C ARG A 193 -25.58 -20.55 -1.66
N PRO A 194 -26.23 -21.36 -0.81
CA PRO A 194 -25.58 -22.41 -0.02
C PRO A 194 -24.87 -23.49 -0.85
N ASP A 195 -25.33 -23.75 -2.08
CA ASP A 195 -24.73 -24.71 -3.02
C ASP A 195 -23.65 -24.09 -3.92
N ALA A 196 -23.32 -22.80 -3.75
CA ALA A 196 -22.28 -22.15 -4.52
C ALA A 196 -20.92 -22.85 -4.34
N GLN A 197 -20.20 -23.01 -5.45
CA GLN A 197 -18.87 -23.60 -5.51
C GLN A 197 -17.86 -22.51 -5.90
N VAL A 198 -16.78 -22.38 -5.15
CA VAL A 198 -15.70 -21.45 -5.46
C VAL A 198 -14.40 -22.22 -5.73
N GLY A 199 -13.96 -22.21 -6.99
CA GLY A 199 -12.66 -22.73 -7.39
C GLY A 199 -11.56 -21.72 -7.05
N VAL A 200 -10.44 -22.15 -6.46
CA VAL A 200 -9.31 -21.28 -6.14
C VAL A 200 -8.05 -21.80 -6.82
N SER A 201 -7.35 -20.90 -7.53
CA SER A 201 -6.05 -21.19 -8.16
C SER A 201 -5.01 -20.14 -7.75
N TYR A 202 -3.76 -20.55 -7.58
CA TYR A 202 -2.62 -19.65 -7.33
C TYR A 202 -1.56 -19.88 -8.40
N ILE A 203 -1.05 -18.77 -8.98
CA ILE A 203 -0.08 -18.80 -10.09
C ILE A 203 1.38 -18.82 -9.61
N GLY A 204 1.63 -18.65 -8.31
CA GLY A 204 2.97 -18.69 -7.72
C GLY A 204 3.81 -17.43 -7.89
N GLY A 205 3.27 -16.35 -8.46
CA GLY A 205 3.96 -15.08 -8.68
C GLY A 205 3.00 -13.90 -8.83
N TRP A 206 3.56 -12.69 -9.03
CA TRP A 206 2.78 -11.45 -9.10
C TRP A 206 2.76 -10.81 -10.50
N THR A 207 3.58 -11.32 -11.43
CA THR A 207 3.85 -10.66 -12.72
C THR A 207 3.55 -11.54 -13.94
N ASP A 208 3.31 -12.84 -13.74
CA ASP A 208 3.06 -13.80 -14.85
C ASP A 208 1.62 -13.68 -15.36
N THR A 209 1.45 -12.79 -16.35
CA THR A 209 0.15 -12.56 -17.00
C THR A 209 -0.37 -13.78 -17.77
N ALA A 210 0.53 -14.58 -18.35
CA ALA A 210 0.13 -15.78 -19.08
C ALA A 210 -0.45 -16.84 -18.12
N ALA A 211 0.21 -17.09 -16.99
CA ALA A 211 -0.29 -18.02 -15.98
C ALA A 211 -1.64 -17.55 -15.39
N ALA A 212 -1.83 -16.24 -15.17
CA ALA A 212 -3.10 -15.71 -14.67
C ALA A 212 -4.23 -15.86 -15.70
N ARG A 213 -3.93 -15.68 -16.99
CA ARG A 213 -4.89 -15.89 -18.08
C ARG A 213 -5.29 -17.37 -18.17
N GLU A 214 -4.33 -18.28 -18.16
CA GLU A 214 -4.58 -19.73 -18.20
C GLU A 214 -5.42 -20.19 -17.00
N ALA A 215 -5.09 -19.74 -15.79
CA ALA A 215 -5.84 -20.05 -14.57
C ALA A 215 -7.31 -19.57 -14.66
N ALA A 216 -7.55 -18.37 -15.16
CA ALA A 216 -8.89 -17.83 -15.34
C ALA A 216 -9.68 -18.62 -16.40
N LEU A 217 -9.08 -18.90 -17.57
CA LEU A 217 -9.70 -19.70 -18.61
C LEU A 217 -10.04 -21.11 -18.16
N ALA A 218 -9.17 -21.75 -17.37
CA ALA A 218 -9.42 -23.08 -16.81
C ALA A 218 -10.65 -23.09 -15.90
N GLN A 219 -10.82 -22.05 -15.07
CA GLN A 219 -12.00 -21.92 -14.20
C GLN A 219 -13.28 -21.65 -15.01
N ILE A 220 -13.20 -20.80 -16.03
CA ILE A 220 -14.32 -20.53 -16.95
C ILE A 220 -14.73 -21.82 -17.69
N ALA A 221 -13.76 -22.59 -18.22
CA ALA A 221 -14.00 -23.88 -18.84
C ALA A 221 -14.62 -24.88 -17.85
N GLY A 222 -14.31 -24.79 -16.56
CA GLY A 222 -14.94 -25.55 -15.47
C GLY A 222 -16.36 -25.11 -15.14
N GLY A 223 -16.87 -24.06 -15.80
CA GLY A 223 -18.23 -23.53 -15.66
C GLY A 223 -18.35 -22.36 -14.72
N ALA A 224 -17.26 -21.77 -14.24
CA ALA A 224 -17.32 -20.51 -13.46
C ALA A 224 -17.77 -19.37 -14.37
N ASP A 225 -18.83 -18.65 -13.97
CA ASP A 225 -19.38 -17.50 -14.69
C ASP A 225 -19.21 -16.18 -13.92
N VAL A 226 -18.62 -16.22 -12.72
CA VAL A 226 -18.22 -15.08 -11.92
C VAL A 226 -16.83 -15.33 -11.32
N LEU A 227 -15.88 -14.42 -11.55
CA LEU A 227 -14.52 -14.59 -11.07
C LEU A 227 -14.03 -13.37 -10.26
N ILE A 228 -13.10 -13.62 -9.33
CA ILE A 228 -12.31 -12.58 -8.65
C ILE A 228 -10.83 -12.89 -8.78
N HIS A 229 -10.00 -11.87 -8.72
CA HIS A 229 -8.55 -12.06 -8.63
C HIS A 229 -7.95 -11.36 -7.39
N ASN A 230 -6.74 -11.77 -7.03
CA ASN A 230 -5.80 -11.02 -6.19
C ASN A 230 -4.37 -11.40 -6.62
N ALA A 231 -3.92 -10.86 -7.77
CA ALA A 231 -2.72 -11.29 -8.48
C ALA A 231 -1.81 -10.15 -8.95
N ASN A 232 -2.02 -8.92 -8.44
CA ASN A 232 -1.23 -7.72 -8.75
C ASN A 232 -1.09 -7.49 -10.29
N GLU A 233 0.15 -7.32 -10.82
CA GLU A 233 0.41 -7.09 -12.26
C GLU A 233 -0.09 -8.22 -13.16
N ALA A 234 -0.02 -9.46 -12.67
CA ALA A 234 -0.50 -10.63 -13.41
C ALA A 234 -2.01 -10.55 -13.73
N ALA A 235 -2.78 -9.71 -13.01
CA ALA A 235 -4.20 -9.50 -13.25
C ALA A 235 -4.55 -9.03 -14.68
N ALA A 236 -3.60 -8.47 -15.41
CA ALA A 236 -3.81 -8.12 -16.81
C ALA A 236 -4.22 -9.34 -17.64
N GLY A 237 -3.62 -10.50 -17.41
CA GLY A 237 -3.99 -11.74 -18.08
C GLY A 237 -5.36 -12.27 -17.62
N PHE A 238 -5.69 -12.13 -16.33
CA PHE A 238 -7.03 -12.45 -15.83
C PHE A 238 -8.12 -11.63 -16.53
N PHE A 239 -7.96 -10.32 -16.64
CA PHE A 239 -8.93 -9.46 -17.33
C PHE A 239 -9.01 -9.74 -18.83
N GLN A 240 -7.89 -10.13 -19.45
CA GLN A 240 -7.92 -10.58 -20.84
C GLN A 240 -8.79 -11.83 -21.00
N ALA A 241 -8.62 -12.85 -20.17
CA ALA A 241 -9.44 -14.07 -20.20
C ALA A 241 -10.92 -13.76 -20.01
N VAL A 242 -11.26 -12.87 -19.09
CA VAL A 242 -12.63 -12.44 -18.81
C VAL A 242 -13.23 -11.71 -20.02
N SER A 243 -12.49 -10.76 -20.63
CA SER A 243 -12.97 -9.99 -21.79
C SER A 243 -13.21 -10.84 -23.02
N GLU A 244 -12.49 -11.96 -23.18
CA GLU A 244 -12.65 -12.94 -24.24
C GLU A 244 -13.81 -13.92 -23.98
N SER A 245 -14.47 -13.88 -22.79
CA SER A 245 -15.45 -14.85 -22.32
C SER A 245 -16.84 -14.22 -22.18
N PRO A 246 -17.72 -14.30 -23.21
CA PRO A 246 -19.03 -13.67 -23.16
C PRO A 246 -19.86 -14.16 -21.98
N GLY A 247 -20.48 -13.20 -21.26
CA GLY A 247 -21.39 -13.48 -20.15
C GLY A 247 -20.71 -13.81 -18.81
N VAL A 248 -19.39 -13.86 -18.75
CA VAL A 248 -18.61 -13.95 -17.52
C VAL A 248 -18.54 -12.58 -16.86
N LEU A 249 -18.78 -12.52 -15.55
CA LEU A 249 -18.58 -11.34 -14.72
C LEU A 249 -17.27 -11.47 -13.92
N ALA A 250 -16.70 -10.35 -13.57
CA ALA A 250 -15.49 -10.31 -12.79
C ALA A 250 -15.49 -9.25 -11.69
N PHE A 251 -14.60 -9.42 -10.73
CA PHE A 251 -14.30 -8.46 -9.68
C PHE A 251 -12.80 -8.11 -9.66
N GLY A 252 -12.51 -6.83 -9.50
CA GLY A 252 -11.17 -6.32 -9.25
C GLY A 252 -10.77 -6.39 -7.78
N ALA A 253 -9.47 -6.28 -7.49
CA ALA A 253 -8.94 -6.26 -6.14
C ALA A 253 -7.80 -5.26 -5.97
N ASN A 254 -7.64 -4.75 -4.75
CA ASN A 254 -6.64 -3.80 -4.29
C ASN A 254 -6.82 -2.36 -4.81
N LYS A 255 -7.27 -2.18 -6.05
CA LYS A 255 -7.48 -0.89 -6.70
C LYS A 255 -8.76 -0.92 -7.52
N ASN A 256 -9.34 0.24 -7.84
CA ASN A 256 -10.44 0.29 -8.79
C ASN A 256 -9.95 -0.13 -10.18
N GLN A 257 -10.45 -1.26 -10.65
CA GLN A 257 -10.10 -1.89 -11.92
C GLN A 257 -11.32 -2.05 -12.84
N ASN A 258 -12.40 -1.31 -12.57
CA ASN A 258 -13.63 -1.39 -13.33
C ASN A 258 -13.42 -1.10 -14.82
N ASP A 259 -12.42 -0.27 -15.17
CA ASP A 259 -12.07 0.05 -16.54
C ASP A 259 -11.15 -0.98 -17.24
N ALA A 260 -10.65 -1.99 -16.51
CA ALA A 260 -9.80 -3.04 -17.10
C ALA A 260 -10.59 -3.94 -18.08
N SER A 261 -11.86 -4.17 -17.81
CA SER A 261 -12.82 -4.83 -18.70
C SER A 261 -14.24 -4.31 -18.38
N PRO A 262 -14.62 -3.13 -18.87
CA PRO A 262 -15.78 -2.37 -18.38
C PRO A 262 -17.12 -3.06 -18.54
N GLU A 263 -17.23 -3.98 -19.51
CA GLU A 263 -18.44 -4.75 -19.80
C GLU A 263 -18.53 -6.03 -18.93
N HIS A 264 -17.48 -6.36 -18.17
CA HIS A 264 -17.36 -7.59 -17.38
C HIS A 264 -17.09 -7.34 -15.91
N VAL A 265 -16.30 -6.31 -15.57
CA VAL A 265 -15.95 -6.01 -14.16
C VAL A 265 -17.09 -5.29 -13.48
N LEU A 266 -17.80 -6.00 -12.60
CA LEU A 266 -18.98 -5.49 -11.91
C LEU A 266 -18.63 -4.53 -10.77
N ALA A 267 -17.55 -4.80 -10.06
CA ALA A 267 -17.04 -3.99 -8.97
C ALA A 267 -15.57 -4.33 -8.65
N SER A 268 -14.94 -3.50 -7.84
CA SER A 268 -13.61 -3.75 -7.30
C SER A 268 -13.62 -3.61 -5.78
N ALA A 269 -12.96 -4.55 -5.07
CA ALA A 269 -12.60 -4.40 -3.67
C ALA A 269 -11.32 -3.55 -3.59
N THR A 270 -11.41 -2.36 -3.00
CA THR A 270 -10.33 -1.38 -3.03
C THR A 270 -9.71 -1.12 -1.67
N LEU A 271 -8.42 -0.79 -1.69
CA LEU A 271 -7.61 -0.37 -0.54
C LEU A 271 -7.19 1.09 -0.74
N ASP A 272 -7.52 1.97 0.20
CA ASP A 272 -6.92 3.30 0.25
C ASP A 272 -5.60 3.24 1.04
N VAL A 273 -4.58 2.58 0.43
CA VAL A 273 -3.25 2.47 1.02
C VAL A 273 -2.69 3.85 1.39
N PRO A 274 -2.78 4.88 0.53
CA PRO A 274 -2.35 6.23 0.88
C PRO A 274 -2.96 6.76 2.17
N ALA A 275 -4.26 6.59 2.37
CA ALA A 275 -4.93 7.05 3.60
C ALA A 275 -4.41 6.30 4.84
N ALA A 276 -4.24 4.98 4.74
CA ALA A 276 -3.70 4.18 5.85
C ALA A 276 -2.30 4.63 6.26
N LEU A 277 -1.38 4.83 5.29
CA LEU A 277 -0.02 5.29 5.58
C LEU A 277 -0.02 6.69 6.22
N VAL A 278 -0.88 7.61 5.76
CA VAL A 278 -1.02 8.94 6.35
C VAL A 278 -1.53 8.88 7.78
N LEU A 279 -2.53 8.03 8.07
CA LEU A 279 -3.05 7.85 9.43
C LEU A 279 -1.95 7.37 10.39
N VAL A 280 -1.18 6.38 9.98
CA VAL A 280 -0.04 5.87 10.75
C VAL A 280 1.03 6.94 10.96
N ALA A 281 1.39 7.66 9.90
CA ALA A 281 2.38 8.72 9.99
C ALA A 281 1.94 9.88 10.92
N LYS A 282 0.64 10.22 10.95
CA LYS A 282 0.06 11.19 11.89
C LYS A 282 0.20 10.71 13.34
N GLU A 283 -0.09 9.43 13.60
CA GLU A 283 0.02 8.83 14.93
C GLU A 283 1.48 8.84 15.43
N VAL A 284 2.45 8.48 14.57
CA VAL A 284 3.88 8.53 14.91
C VAL A 284 4.33 9.97 15.15
N LYS A 285 4.01 10.89 14.23
CA LYS A 285 4.40 12.31 14.32
C LYS A 285 3.88 12.98 15.58
N SER A 286 2.68 12.63 16.04
CA SER A 286 2.08 13.18 17.26
C SER A 286 2.60 12.54 18.55
N GLY A 287 3.46 11.51 18.48
CA GLY A 287 3.94 10.76 19.64
C GLY A 287 2.88 9.86 20.27
N GLN A 288 1.75 9.64 19.63
CA GLN A 288 0.65 8.81 20.13
C GLN A 288 0.75 7.35 19.67
N TRP A 289 1.73 7.04 18.83
CA TRP A 289 1.90 5.70 18.30
C TRP A 289 2.10 4.65 19.39
N LYS A 290 1.42 3.52 19.22
CA LYS A 290 1.55 2.33 20.08
C LYS A 290 1.65 1.11 19.20
N SER A 291 2.55 0.21 19.56
CA SER A 291 2.73 -1.05 18.84
C SER A 291 1.50 -1.95 19.03
N ARG A 292 0.81 -2.17 17.94
CA ARG A 292 -0.37 -3.05 17.81
C ARG A 292 -0.63 -3.36 16.35
N PRO A 293 -1.38 -4.40 16.00
CA PRO A 293 -1.90 -4.55 14.64
C PRO A 293 -2.82 -3.36 14.29
N LEU A 294 -2.48 -2.64 13.22
CA LEU A 294 -3.23 -1.49 12.72
C LEU A 294 -4.24 -1.99 11.68
N ARG A 295 -5.47 -2.28 12.13
CA ARG A 295 -6.50 -2.89 11.29
C ARG A 295 -7.36 -1.86 10.60
N PHE A 296 -7.52 -2.00 9.29
CA PHE A 296 -8.34 -1.13 8.44
C PHE A 296 -9.31 -1.98 7.62
N GLY A 297 -10.57 -1.97 8.02
CA GLY A 297 -11.69 -2.61 7.32
C GLY A 297 -12.66 -1.57 6.74
N LEU A 298 -13.87 -1.99 6.39
CA LEU A 298 -14.94 -1.11 5.88
C LEU A 298 -15.25 0.06 6.81
N ALA A 299 -15.28 -0.17 8.14
CA ALA A 299 -15.54 0.87 9.13
C ALA A 299 -14.54 2.04 9.09
N SER A 300 -13.31 1.79 8.67
CA SER A 300 -12.26 2.83 8.57
C SER A 300 -12.38 3.69 7.31
N GLY A 301 -13.17 3.27 6.33
CA GLY A 301 -13.22 3.86 5.00
C GLY A 301 -11.97 3.62 4.14
N VAL A 302 -10.98 2.88 4.64
CA VAL A 302 -9.80 2.45 3.88
C VAL A 302 -10.15 1.32 2.91
N ILE A 303 -11.03 0.42 3.33
CA ILE A 303 -11.57 -0.65 2.47
C ILE A 303 -12.93 -0.20 1.93
N LYS A 304 -13.12 -0.39 0.62
CA LYS A 304 -14.38 -0.06 -0.08
C LYS A 304 -14.73 -1.08 -1.15
N VAL A 305 -15.98 -1.09 -1.54
CA VAL A 305 -16.44 -1.71 -2.79
C VAL A 305 -16.76 -0.59 -3.77
N GLU A 306 -16.05 -0.57 -4.89
CA GLU A 306 -16.24 0.40 -5.98
C GLU A 306 -17.06 -0.25 -7.09
N TRP A 307 -18.37 0.01 -7.11
CA TRP A 307 -19.26 -0.53 -8.14
C TRP A 307 -19.03 0.12 -9.50
N ASN A 308 -19.10 -0.67 -10.58
CA ASN A 308 -18.98 -0.16 -11.94
C ASN A 308 -20.30 0.49 -12.39
N PRO A 309 -20.32 1.79 -12.65
CA PRO A 309 -21.55 2.47 -13.06
C PRO A 309 -22.09 1.99 -14.41
N LYS A 310 -21.25 1.41 -15.29
CA LYS A 310 -21.67 0.86 -16.58
C LYS A 310 -22.50 -0.44 -16.44
N LEU A 311 -22.39 -1.11 -15.31
CA LEU A 311 -23.10 -2.35 -15.00
C LEU A 311 -24.08 -2.18 -13.83
N ALA A 312 -24.44 -0.96 -13.48
CA ALA A 312 -25.30 -0.65 -12.35
C ALA A 312 -26.69 -1.32 -12.44
N ASP A 313 -27.21 -1.49 -13.64
CA ASP A 313 -28.48 -2.17 -13.92
C ASP A 313 -28.46 -3.67 -13.62
N ARG A 314 -27.27 -4.27 -13.46
CA ARG A 314 -27.12 -5.66 -12.99
C ARG A 314 -27.45 -5.81 -11.49
N ILE A 315 -27.34 -4.74 -10.72
CA ILE A 315 -27.63 -4.72 -9.28
C ILE A 315 -29.06 -4.25 -9.09
N THR A 316 -29.99 -5.19 -8.90
CA THR A 316 -31.41 -4.83 -8.64
C THR A 316 -31.53 -4.08 -7.32
N PRO A 317 -32.63 -3.28 -7.11
CA PRO A 317 -32.85 -2.60 -5.85
C PRO A 317 -32.86 -3.54 -4.63
N GLU A 318 -33.36 -4.76 -4.78
CA GLU A 318 -33.41 -5.77 -3.73
C GLU A 318 -32.00 -6.24 -3.37
N LEU A 319 -31.16 -6.58 -4.37
CA LEU A 319 -29.78 -6.98 -4.17
C LEU A 319 -28.98 -5.84 -3.54
N LYS A 320 -29.22 -4.61 -3.98
CA LYS A 320 -28.57 -3.44 -3.38
C LYS A 320 -28.92 -3.31 -1.91
N ALA A 321 -30.18 -3.44 -1.53
CA ALA A 321 -30.62 -3.36 -0.13
C ALA A 321 -29.98 -4.46 0.73
N GLU A 322 -29.86 -5.69 0.21
CA GLU A 322 -29.15 -6.79 0.88
C GLU A 322 -27.66 -6.45 1.10
N LEU A 323 -26.98 -5.93 0.08
CA LEU A 323 -25.57 -5.54 0.13
C LEU A 323 -25.33 -4.37 1.09
N ASP A 324 -26.19 -3.34 1.05
CA ASP A 324 -26.10 -2.18 1.96
C ASP A 324 -26.24 -2.63 3.43
N LYS A 325 -27.18 -3.57 3.70
CA LYS A 325 -27.36 -4.16 5.05
C LYS A 325 -26.12 -4.95 5.46
N LEU A 326 -25.61 -5.84 4.63
CA LEU A 326 -24.41 -6.63 4.91
C LEU A 326 -23.20 -5.73 5.17
N GLN A 327 -23.02 -4.68 4.38
CA GLN A 327 -21.95 -3.71 4.57
C GLN A 327 -22.06 -3.01 5.93
N ALA A 328 -23.25 -2.62 6.35
CA ALA A 328 -23.49 -2.02 7.67
C ALA A 328 -23.21 -3.02 8.80
N ASP A 329 -23.68 -4.27 8.66
CA ASP A 329 -23.46 -5.33 9.65
C ASP A 329 -21.96 -5.66 9.81
N ILE A 330 -21.19 -5.71 8.72
CA ILE A 330 -19.74 -5.90 8.75
C ILE A 330 -19.05 -4.70 9.40
N ALA A 331 -19.38 -3.49 8.96
CA ALA A 331 -18.76 -2.25 9.48
C ALA A 331 -19.02 -2.03 10.97
N SER A 332 -20.18 -2.47 11.49
CA SER A 332 -20.51 -2.41 12.91
C SER A 332 -19.95 -3.59 13.73
N GLY A 333 -19.42 -4.63 13.06
CA GLY A 333 -18.99 -5.88 13.71
C GLY A 333 -20.14 -6.83 14.07
N ALA A 334 -21.37 -6.54 13.67
CA ALA A 334 -22.53 -7.44 13.85
C ALA A 334 -22.37 -8.72 13.02
N LEU A 335 -21.72 -8.63 11.87
CA LEU A 335 -21.31 -9.76 11.04
C LEU A 335 -19.78 -9.88 11.03
N VAL A 336 -19.28 -11.01 11.53
CA VAL A 336 -17.85 -11.35 11.47
C VAL A 336 -17.56 -12.13 10.18
N VAL A 337 -16.80 -11.54 9.31
CA VAL A 337 -16.41 -12.13 8.02
C VAL A 337 -15.42 -13.27 8.24
N PRO A 338 -15.62 -14.47 7.61
CA PRO A 338 -14.65 -15.55 7.71
C PRO A 338 -13.33 -15.20 7.02
N ARG A 339 -12.20 -15.42 7.71
CA ARG A 339 -10.86 -15.06 7.23
C ARG A 339 -9.92 -16.24 7.08
N GLY A 340 -10.33 -17.44 7.51
CA GLY A 340 -9.45 -18.60 7.63
C GLY A 340 -8.50 -18.50 8.84
N SER A 341 -7.76 -19.58 9.04
CA SER A 341 -6.69 -19.64 10.06
C SER A 341 -5.33 -19.51 9.38
N PHE A 342 -4.56 -18.51 9.71
CA PHE A 342 -3.24 -18.22 9.13
C PHE A 342 -2.22 -17.89 10.22
#